data_951fdbcd0339b22d1d26ec3d8e5c003e
#
_entry.id   951fdbcd0339b22d1d26ec3d8e5c003e
#
_cell.length_a   1.000
_cell.length_b   1.000
_cell.length_c   1.000
_cell.angle_alpha   90.00
_cell.angle_beta   90.00
_cell.angle_gamma   90.00
#
_symmetry.space_group_name_H-M   'P 1'
#
loop_
_entity.id
_entity.type
_entity.pdbx_description
1 polymer ?
#
loop_
_entity_poly.entity_id
_entity_poly.type
_entity_poly.pdbx_seq_one_letter_code
_entity_poly.pdbx_strand_id
1 'polypeptide(L)'
;MTHIPLSRTTPEAQGIASAAIADFVTRADQEIQHLHSFMLLRHGSVVAEGWWHPYRPDSPHVLFSLSKSFTSTAVGLAVAEGRLCIDDPVLKFFPEDAPKKVSQNLAAMKVRHLLSMSCGHDQDSTERTMSGRNPFKAFLAIPVKHKPGTHFVYNTGASY
;
A
#
# COMPACT_ATOMS: atom_id res chain seq x y z
N MET A 1 1.80 -17.91 15.88
CA MET A 1 2.42 -17.94 14.54
C MET A 1 3.90 -18.17 14.74
N THR A 2 4.45 -19.23 14.19
CA THR A 2 5.89 -19.48 14.18
C THR A 2 6.54 -18.49 13.22
N HIS A 3 7.39 -17.62 13.75
CA HIS A 3 8.20 -16.72 12.95
C HIS A 3 9.19 -17.56 12.13
N ILE A 4 9.01 -17.58 10.81
CA ILE A 4 9.98 -18.20 9.90
C ILE A 4 10.95 -17.08 9.51
N PRO A 5 12.20 -17.10 10.00
CA PRO A 5 13.17 -16.09 9.63
C PRO A 5 13.51 -16.19 8.14
N LEU A 6 13.73 -15.05 7.49
CA LEU A 6 14.25 -15.02 6.13
C LEU A 6 15.61 -15.72 6.09
N SER A 7 15.85 -16.53 5.06
CA SER A 7 17.16 -17.15 4.86
C SER A 7 18.23 -16.06 4.63
N ARG A 8 19.47 -16.36 5.01
CA ARG A 8 20.60 -15.43 4.91
C ARG A 8 21.75 -16.09 4.17
N THR A 9 22.45 -15.30 3.37
CA THR A 9 23.61 -15.76 2.59
C THR A 9 24.57 -14.60 2.34
N THR A 10 25.77 -14.90 1.83
CA THR A 10 26.71 -13.86 1.44
C THR A 10 26.28 -13.23 0.11
N PRO A 11 26.60 -11.94 -0.12
CA PRO A 11 26.37 -11.29 -1.41
C PRO A 11 26.98 -12.04 -2.58
N GLU A 12 28.22 -12.51 -2.41
CA GLU A 12 28.98 -13.25 -3.45
C GLU A 12 28.30 -14.55 -3.85
N ALA A 13 27.74 -15.28 -2.89
CA ALA A 13 26.98 -16.51 -3.17
C ALA A 13 25.72 -16.24 -4.02
N GLN A 14 25.28 -14.98 -4.06
CA GLN A 14 24.16 -14.53 -4.87
C GLN A 14 24.60 -13.71 -6.09
N GLY A 15 25.90 -13.70 -6.41
CA GLY A 15 26.43 -12.97 -7.57
C GLY A 15 26.41 -11.44 -7.42
N ILE A 16 26.49 -10.93 -6.19
CA ILE A 16 26.62 -9.51 -5.87
C ILE A 16 27.97 -9.30 -5.20
N ALA A 17 28.78 -8.36 -5.70
CA ALA A 17 30.01 -8.00 -5.05
C ALA A 17 29.75 -7.21 -3.75
N SER A 18 30.33 -7.60 -2.63
CA SER A 18 30.24 -6.86 -1.36
C SER A 18 30.69 -5.41 -1.51
N ALA A 19 31.68 -5.14 -2.35
CA ALA A 19 32.15 -3.79 -2.66
C ALA A 19 31.01 -2.89 -3.21
N ALA A 20 30.16 -3.42 -4.09
CA ALA A 20 29.02 -2.67 -4.63
C ALA A 20 28.00 -2.30 -3.55
N ILE A 21 27.82 -3.18 -2.55
CA ILE A 21 26.96 -2.89 -1.40
C ILE A 21 27.61 -1.83 -0.50
N ALA A 22 28.91 -1.91 -0.26
CA ALA A 22 29.64 -0.91 0.52
C ALA A 22 29.58 0.49 -0.15
N ASP A 23 29.75 0.54 -1.47
CA ASP A 23 29.62 1.78 -2.24
C ASP A 23 28.19 2.34 -2.15
N PHE A 24 27.17 1.47 -2.26
CA PHE A 24 25.76 1.88 -2.07
C PHE A 24 25.54 2.49 -0.69
N VAL A 25 26.00 1.83 0.37
CA VAL A 25 25.83 2.31 1.75
C VAL A 25 26.54 3.64 1.95
N THR A 26 27.78 3.76 1.45
CA THR A 26 28.56 4.99 1.54
C THR A 26 27.86 6.17 0.84
N ARG A 27 27.38 5.95 -0.37
CA ARG A 27 26.65 6.98 -1.11
C ARG A 27 25.31 7.32 -0.48
N ALA A 28 24.58 6.31 -0.02
CA ALA A 28 23.31 6.49 0.66
C ALA A 28 23.47 7.33 1.93
N ASP A 29 24.53 7.10 2.70
CA ASP A 29 24.86 7.86 3.91
C ASP A 29 25.21 9.33 3.59
N GLN A 30 25.87 9.56 2.47
CA GLN A 30 26.28 10.91 2.04
C GLN A 30 25.16 11.71 1.36
N GLU A 31 24.31 11.04 0.56
CA GLU A 31 23.37 11.71 -0.33
C GLU A 31 21.94 11.75 0.22
N ILE A 32 21.56 10.82 1.13
CA ILE A 32 20.19 10.69 1.64
C ILE A 32 20.17 11.05 3.12
N GLN A 33 19.46 12.12 3.44
CA GLN A 33 19.21 12.48 4.84
C GLN A 33 18.15 11.57 5.45
N HIS A 34 18.34 11.24 6.73
CA HIS A 34 17.35 10.51 7.54
C HIS A 34 17.02 9.08 7.05
N LEU A 35 18.04 8.35 6.58
CA LEU A 35 17.90 6.91 6.39
C LEU A 35 17.73 6.21 7.75
N HIS A 36 16.80 5.24 7.78
CA HIS A 36 16.55 4.46 8.98
C HIS A 36 17.18 3.08 8.88
N SER A 37 16.93 2.39 7.78
CA SER A 37 17.44 1.05 7.54
C SER A 37 17.36 0.69 6.07
N PHE A 38 18.08 -0.35 5.68
CA PHE A 38 17.88 -1.04 4.41
C PHE A 38 17.98 -2.56 4.60
N MET A 39 17.35 -3.28 3.72
CA MET A 39 17.50 -4.74 3.60
C MET A 39 17.51 -5.10 2.12
N LEU A 40 18.56 -5.82 1.71
CA LEU A 40 18.71 -6.30 0.34
C LEU A 40 18.45 -7.80 0.30
N LEU A 41 17.44 -8.19 -0.47
CA LEU A 41 17.11 -9.60 -0.72
C LEU A 41 17.41 -9.96 -2.17
N ARG A 42 17.95 -11.15 -2.36
CA ARG A 42 18.06 -11.77 -3.69
C ARG A 42 17.72 -13.27 -3.62
N HIS A 43 16.89 -13.72 -4.55
CA HIS A 43 16.38 -15.09 -4.59
C HIS A 43 15.79 -15.57 -3.25
N GLY A 44 15.09 -14.68 -2.53
CA GLY A 44 14.46 -14.99 -1.23
C GLY A 44 15.40 -15.00 -0.03
N SER A 45 16.71 -14.70 -0.22
CA SER A 45 17.68 -14.64 0.87
C SER A 45 18.15 -13.22 1.12
N VAL A 46 18.30 -12.84 2.38
CA VAL A 46 18.91 -11.58 2.79
C VAL A 46 20.41 -11.65 2.55
N VAL A 47 20.93 -10.75 1.75
CA VAL A 47 22.36 -10.66 1.40
C VAL A 47 23.08 -9.50 2.09
N ALA A 48 22.34 -8.46 2.49
CA ALA A 48 22.83 -7.37 3.31
C ALA A 48 21.69 -6.68 4.01
N GLU A 49 21.96 -6.12 5.19
CA GLU A 49 21.05 -5.24 5.90
C GLU A 49 21.84 -4.31 6.82
N GLY A 50 21.27 -3.15 7.12
CA GLY A 50 21.89 -2.18 8.00
C GLY A 50 20.88 -1.18 8.56
N TRP A 51 21.27 -0.51 9.63
CA TRP A 51 20.48 0.51 10.33
C TRP A 51 21.34 1.74 10.60
N TRP A 52 20.74 2.89 10.42
CA TRP A 52 21.36 4.18 10.80
C TRP A 52 20.90 4.58 12.19
N HIS A 53 21.87 4.95 13.02
CA HIS A 53 21.55 5.45 14.38
C HIS A 53 20.51 6.59 14.33
N PRO A 54 19.49 6.59 15.22
CA PRO A 54 19.27 5.72 16.39
C PRO A 54 18.52 4.42 16.13
N TYR A 55 18.21 4.09 14.88
CA TYR A 55 17.40 2.92 14.53
C TYR A 55 18.16 1.61 14.68
N ARG A 56 17.42 0.56 15.02
CA ARG A 56 17.89 -0.81 15.22
C ARG A 56 16.87 -1.80 14.66
N PRO A 57 17.21 -3.10 14.54
CA PRO A 57 16.32 -4.12 13.98
C PRO A 57 14.94 -4.21 14.64
N ASP A 58 14.88 -3.91 15.94
CA ASP A 58 13.68 -3.98 16.78
C ASP A 58 12.95 -2.63 16.94
N SER A 59 13.44 -1.58 16.32
CA SER A 59 12.82 -0.25 16.38
C SER A 59 11.51 -0.22 15.61
N PRO A 60 10.40 0.20 16.23
CA PRO A 60 9.15 0.37 15.51
C PRO A 60 9.25 1.52 14.52
N HIS A 61 8.62 1.33 13.34
CA HIS A 61 8.58 2.35 12.29
C HIS A 61 7.14 2.65 11.90
N VAL A 62 6.87 3.92 11.62
CA VAL A 62 5.62 4.32 10.96
C VAL A 62 5.70 3.89 9.50
N LEU A 63 4.79 3.04 9.08
CA LEU A 63 4.82 2.45 7.74
C LEU A 63 4.33 3.39 6.64
N PHE A 64 3.60 4.47 7.00
CA PHE A 64 2.99 5.36 6.01
C PHE A 64 2.28 4.55 4.90
N SER A 65 2.56 4.87 3.64
CA SER A 65 1.93 4.21 2.50
C SER A 65 2.37 2.77 2.25
N LEU A 66 3.40 2.26 2.91
CA LEU A 66 3.68 0.82 2.92
C LEU A 66 2.49 0.02 3.47
N SER A 67 1.68 0.63 4.36
CA SER A 67 0.43 0.04 4.85
C SER A 67 -0.52 -0.40 3.73
N LYS A 68 -0.50 0.27 2.57
CA LYS A 68 -1.32 -0.09 1.41
C LYS A 68 -0.94 -1.45 0.82
N SER A 69 0.32 -1.84 0.93
CA SER A 69 0.78 -3.18 0.52
C SER A 69 0.17 -4.28 1.41
N PHE A 70 0.04 -4.02 2.71
CA PHE A 70 -0.65 -4.93 3.63
C PHE A 70 -2.15 -4.99 3.34
N THR A 71 -2.80 -3.84 3.09
CA THR A 71 -4.21 -3.80 2.67
C THR A 71 -4.42 -4.59 1.38
N SER A 72 -3.57 -4.38 0.36
CA SER A 72 -3.64 -5.12 -0.91
C SER A 72 -3.47 -6.63 -0.70
N THR A 73 -2.53 -7.04 0.15
CA THR A 73 -2.32 -8.46 0.50
C THR A 73 -3.54 -9.03 1.21
N ALA A 74 -4.12 -8.31 2.17
CA ALA A 74 -5.34 -8.74 2.87
C ALA A 74 -6.52 -8.92 1.90
N VAL A 75 -6.70 -7.99 0.95
CA VAL A 75 -7.70 -8.14 -0.11
C VAL A 75 -7.42 -9.37 -0.97
N GLY A 76 -6.15 -9.63 -1.32
CA GLY A 76 -5.74 -10.82 -2.06
C GLY A 76 -6.08 -12.12 -1.33
N LEU A 77 -5.86 -12.18 -0.01
CA LEU A 77 -6.27 -13.31 0.83
C LEU A 77 -7.79 -13.48 0.85
N ALA A 78 -8.56 -12.40 1.00
CA ALA A 78 -10.01 -12.45 0.96
C ALA A 78 -10.56 -12.94 -0.39
N VAL A 79 -9.89 -12.58 -1.50
CA VAL A 79 -10.20 -13.12 -2.84
C VAL A 79 -9.91 -14.62 -2.90
N ALA A 80 -8.75 -15.05 -2.40
CA ALA A 80 -8.38 -16.47 -2.38
C ALA A 80 -9.33 -17.33 -1.54
N GLU A 81 -9.90 -16.75 -0.46
CA GLU A 81 -10.92 -17.37 0.39
C GLU A 81 -12.34 -17.30 -0.20
N GLY A 82 -12.51 -16.69 -1.39
CA GLY A 82 -13.82 -16.54 -2.03
C GLY A 82 -14.77 -15.54 -1.34
N ARG A 83 -14.28 -14.70 -0.45
CA ARG A 83 -15.09 -13.71 0.29
C ARG A 83 -15.47 -12.50 -0.53
N LEU A 84 -14.66 -12.13 -1.50
CA LEU A 84 -14.91 -11.04 -2.43
C LEU A 84 -14.23 -11.31 -3.79
N CYS A 85 -14.68 -10.58 -4.81
CA CYS A 85 -14.02 -10.50 -6.11
C CYS A 85 -13.55 -9.07 -6.35
N ILE A 86 -12.40 -8.88 -6.98
CA ILE A 86 -11.92 -7.53 -7.34
C ILE A 86 -12.85 -6.82 -8.33
N ASP A 87 -13.73 -7.57 -9.00
CA ASP A 87 -14.78 -7.04 -9.87
C ASP A 87 -16.12 -6.74 -9.17
N ASP A 88 -16.22 -7.05 -7.88
CA ASP A 88 -17.41 -6.70 -7.12
C ASP A 88 -17.58 -5.16 -7.06
N PRO A 89 -18.82 -4.65 -7.21
CA PRO A 89 -19.13 -3.25 -6.96
C PRO A 89 -18.84 -2.88 -5.50
N VAL A 90 -18.21 -1.73 -5.27
CA VAL A 90 -17.90 -1.25 -3.90
C VAL A 90 -19.18 -1.13 -3.05
N LEU A 91 -20.27 -0.66 -3.63
CA LEU A 91 -21.55 -0.50 -2.94
C LEU A 91 -22.15 -1.82 -2.42
N LYS A 92 -21.72 -2.98 -2.94
CA LYS A 92 -22.12 -4.30 -2.44
C LYS A 92 -21.77 -4.48 -0.96
N PHE A 93 -20.66 -3.88 -0.53
CA PHE A 93 -20.12 -4.04 0.82
C PHE A 93 -20.60 -2.96 1.80
N PHE A 94 -21.16 -1.88 1.30
CA PHE A 94 -21.58 -0.72 2.10
C PHE A 94 -23.00 -0.24 1.74
N PRO A 95 -24.02 -1.14 1.76
CA PRO A 95 -25.36 -0.78 1.33
C PRO A 95 -26.00 0.30 2.20
N GLU A 96 -25.70 0.34 3.50
CA GLU A 96 -26.25 1.31 4.45
C GLU A 96 -25.59 2.69 4.36
N ASP A 97 -24.36 2.75 3.83
CA ASP A 97 -23.59 3.98 3.68
C ASP A 97 -23.75 4.61 2.29
N ALA A 98 -24.45 3.93 1.39
CA ALA A 98 -24.70 4.44 0.05
C ALA A 98 -25.48 5.77 0.09
N PRO A 99 -25.08 6.76 -0.72
CA PRO A 99 -25.82 8.01 -0.79
C PRO A 99 -27.23 7.80 -1.37
N LYS A 100 -28.21 8.60 -0.95
CA LYS A 100 -29.58 8.51 -1.46
C LYS A 100 -29.69 8.56 -2.99
N LYS A 101 -28.76 9.28 -3.63
CA LYS A 101 -28.66 9.37 -5.09
C LYS A 101 -27.30 8.81 -5.52
N VAL A 102 -27.31 7.62 -6.04
CA VAL A 102 -26.13 6.95 -6.59
C VAL A 102 -25.89 7.39 -8.02
N SER A 103 -24.72 7.96 -8.33
CA SER A 103 -24.35 8.29 -9.70
C SER A 103 -23.96 7.03 -10.49
N GLN A 104 -24.04 7.09 -11.82
CA GLN A 104 -23.62 5.97 -12.68
C GLN A 104 -22.15 5.58 -12.44
N ASN A 105 -21.26 6.56 -12.25
CA ASN A 105 -19.86 6.30 -11.98
C ASN A 105 -19.65 5.63 -10.61
N LEU A 106 -20.35 6.08 -9.56
CA LEU A 106 -20.27 5.44 -8.25
C LEU A 106 -20.80 4.00 -8.30
N ALA A 107 -21.89 3.75 -9.02
CA ALA A 107 -22.43 2.40 -9.20
C ALA A 107 -21.45 1.49 -9.95
N ALA A 108 -20.65 2.02 -10.86
CA ALA A 108 -19.66 1.29 -11.64
C ALA A 108 -18.31 1.11 -10.91
N MET A 109 -18.12 1.71 -9.72
CA MET A 109 -16.89 1.59 -8.96
C MET A 109 -16.74 0.18 -8.38
N LYS A 110 -15.61 -0.45 -8.66
CA LYS A 110 -15.27 -1.82 -8.23
C LYS A 110 -14.09 -1.83 -7.25
N VAL A 111 -13.91 -2.91 -6.51
CA VAL A 111 -12.76 -3.12 -5.60
C VAL A 111 -11.43 -2.86 -6.33
N ARG A 112 -11.26 -3.35 -7.56
CA ARG A 112 -10.04 -3.09 -8.34
C ARG A 112 -9.73 -1.61 -8.53
N HIS A 113 -10.75 -0.74 -8.60
CA HIS A 113 -10.54 0.69 -8.78
C HIS A 113 -10.04 1.38 -7.49
N LEU A 114 -10.40 0.84 -6.32
CA LEU A 114 -9.82 1.25 -5.04
C LEU A 114 -8.34 0.88 -4.99
N LEU A 115 -8.01 -0.39 -5.29
CA LEU A 115 -6.65 -0.93 -5.26
C LEU A 115 -5.71 -0.22 -6.25
N SER A 116 -6.22 0.21 -7.39
CA SER A 116 -5.45 0.90 -8.43
C SER A 116 -5.53 2.42 -8.36
N MET A 117 -6.19 2.98 -7.33
CA MET A 117 -6.40 4.42 -7.17
C MET A 117 -7.01 5.11 -8.40
N SER A 118 -7.90 4.38 -9.09
CA SER A 118 -8.62 4.83 -10.27
C SER A 118 -10.14 4.93 -10.03
N CYS A 119 -10.52 5.40 -8.84
CA CYS A 119 -11.93 5.50 -8.40
C CYS A 119 -12.78 6.49 -9.22
N GLY A 120 -12.12 7.42 -9.93
CA GLY A 120 -12.79 8.47 -10.69
C GLY A 120 -12.99 9.78 -9.92
N HIS A 121 -12.30 9.97 -8.80
CA HIS A 121 -12.20 11.26 -8.11
C HIS A 121 -11.17 12.16 -8.79
N ASP A 122 -11.33 13.49 -8.67
CA ASP A 122 -10.38 14.47 -9.23
C ASP A 122 -9.13 14.67 -8.37
N GLN A 123 -9.24 14.36 -7.07
CA GLN A 123 -8.20 14.64 -6.09
C GLN A 123 -8.25 13.62 -4.95
N ASP A 124 -7.22 13.59 -4.13
CA ASP A 124 -7.19 12.77 -2.91
C ASP A 124 -8.39 13.08 -2.03
N SER A 125 -9.04 12.04 -1.56
CA SER A 125 -10.24 12.11 -0.73
C SER A 125 -9.98 12.00 0.77
N THR A 126 -8.72 11.89 1.19
CA THR A 126 -8.34 11.58 2.57
C THR A 126 -8.97 12.54 3.58
N GLU A 127 -8.83 13.84 3.38
CA GLU A 127 -9.35 14.84 4.31
C GLU A 127 -10.89 14.69 4.48
N ARG A 128 -11.62 14.55 3.38
CA ARG A 128 -13.08 14.38 3.41
C ARG A 128 -13.48 13.05 4.05
N THR A 129 -12.76 11.99 3.73
CA THR A 129 -13.02 10.64 4.26
C THR A 129 -12.80 10.60 5.76
N MET A 130 -11.75 11.25 6.26
CA MET A 130 -11.37 11.21 7.67
C MET A 130 -12.05 12.27 8.55
N SER A 131 -12.74 13.26 7.96
CA SER A 131 -13.39 14.35 8.71
C SER A 131 -14.68 13.94 9.41
N GLY A 132 -15.26 12.80 9.06
CA GLY A 132 -16.55 12.32 9.56
C GLY A 132 -16.44 11.19 10.58
N ARG A 133 -17.54 10.93 11.31
CA ARG A 133 -17.63 9.77 12.22
C ARG A 133 -17.69 8.43 11.47
N ASN A 134 -18.11 8.43 10.21
CA ASN A 134 -18.19 7.27 9.35
C ASN A 134 -17.43 7.55 8.05
N PRO A 135 -16.17 7.06 7.94
CA PRO A 135 -15.32 7.31 6.78
C PRO A 135 -15.87 6.67 5.50
N PHE A 136 -16.54 5.52 5.58
CA PHE A 136 -17.12 4.85 4.41
C PHE A 136 -18.24 5.70 3.79
N LYS A 137 -19.15 6.19 4.61
CA LYS A 137 -20.22 7.08 4.17
C LYS A 137 -19.67 8.40 3.60
N ALA A 138 -18.64 8.95 4.24
CA ALA A 138 -17.98 10.17 3.77
C ALA A 138 -17.32 9.95 2.40
N PHE A 139 -16.61 8.85 2.19
CA PHE A 139 -16.00 8.50 0.91
C PHE A 139 -17.03 8.30 -0.19
N LEU A 140 -18.09 7.53 0.06
CA LEU A 140 -19.13 7.24 -0.93
C LEU A 140 -19.99 8.47 -1.30
N ALA A 141 -20.00 9.50 -0.46
CA ALA A 141 -20.68 10.77 -0.73
C ALA A 141 -19.86 11.72 -1.63
N ILE A 142 -18.57 11.43 -1.88
CA ILE A 142 -17.73 12.27 -2.74
C ILE A 142 -18.13 12.07 -4.21
N PRO A 143 -18.34 13.16 -4.99
CA PRO A 143 -18.70 13.04 -6.40
C PRO A 143 -17.64 12.27 -7.21
N VAL A 144 -18.05 11.21 -7.90
CA VAL A 144 -17.22 10.44 -8.82
C VAL A 144 -17.37 11.02 -10.22
N LYS A 145 -16.48 11.92 -10.61
CA LYS A 145 -16.59 12.72 -11.83
C LYS A 145 -16.16 11.97 -13.08
N HIS A 146 -15.13 11.11 -12.96
CA HIS A 146 -14.62 10.33 -14.07
C HIS A 146 -15.14 8.89 -14.01
N LYS A 147 -15.19 8.23 -15.15
CA LYS A 147 -15.49 6.79 -15.20
C LYS A 147 -14.40 6.03 -14.45
N PRO A 148 -14.74 5.19 -13.45
CA PRO A 148 -13.77 4.38 -12.73
C PRO A 148 -12.88 3.57 -13.69
N GLY A 149 -11.59 3.53 -13.40
CA GLY A 149 -10.58 2.88 -14.23
C GLY A 149 -9.97 3.77 -15.34
N THR A 150 -10.42 5.01 -15.52
CA THR A 150 -9.92 5.88 -16.61
C THR A 150 -9.07 7.06 -16.13
N HIS A 151 -9.07 7.34 -14.82
CA HIS A 151 -8.37 8.48 -14.26
C HIS A 151 -7.65 8.08 -12.97
N PHE A 152 -6.33 8.22 -12.94
CA PHE A 152 -5.50 7.93 -11.79
C PHE A 152 -5.33 9.17 -10.92
N VAL A 153 -5.63 9.02 -9.63
CA VAL A 153 -5.30 9.99 -8.59
C VAL A 153 -4.76 9.24 -7.39
N TYR A 154 -3.56 9.57 -6.93
CA TYR A 154 -3.07 9.02 -5.68
C TYR A 154 -4.03 9.39 -4.54
N ASN A 155 -4.75 8.41 -4.01
CA ASN A 155 -5.89 8.62 -3.14
C ASN A 155 -5.83 7.72 -1.91
N THR A 156 -5.33 8.25 -0.81
CA THR A 156 -5.22 7.51 0.45
C THR A 156 -6.60 7.18 1.03
N GLY A 157 -7.59 8.04 0.87
CA GLY A 157 -8.96 7.76 1.29
C GLY A 157 -9.59 6.55 0.61
N ALA A 158 -9.13 6.20 -0.60
CA ALA A 158 -9.61 5.01 -1.32
C ALA A 158 -9.02 3.69 -0.76
N SER A 159 -7.91 3.75 -0.04
CA SER A 159 -7.17 2.58 0.47
C SER A 159 -7.23 2.42 2.00
N TYR A 160 -8.00 3.26 2.64
CA TYR A 160 -8.21 3.27 4.10
C TYR A 160 -9.21 2.21 4.60
#